data_9abd585f022fd83245839b3c5c18961f
#
_entry.id   9abd585f022fd83245839b3c5c18961f
#
_cell.length_a   1.000
_cell.length_b   1.000
_cell.length_c   1.000
_cell.angle_alpha   90.00
_cell.angle_beta   90.00
_cell.angle_gamma   90.00
#
_symmetry.space_group_name_H-M   'P 1'
#
loop_
_entity.id
_entity.type
_entity.pdbx_description
1 polymer ?
#
loop_
_entity_poly.entity_id
_entity_poly.type
_entity_poly.pdbx_seq_one_letter_code
_entity_poly.pdbx_strand_id
1 'polypeptide(L)'
;MSSFQRVIKYCAIAFAVMLIIGIVSGIASAAFSLVSVVSGDAFSIKNENTIDFSETYMDVKSLDIDNATGEFKIKIGETFKIEAQNVPESFEAKVDSNGELTIRENKNRVHFLWFNFNGFDSINSKITLYLPANFLAEEVRIDTGAGSVTLDDLHTEYLSISAGAGNISGRNISAEEVKVEGGVGNVNLNEVNFKDAEFDCGVGNLAIDGILVGDNKIDCGVGEVDLNLKGDIDDYDLDIDSGVGSVRVNGEKISESDNNNGADHSIKVDGGVGNVKIDIKE
;
A
#
# COMPACT_ATOMS: atom_id res chain seq x y z
N MET A 1 10.17 13.88 -35.84
CA MET A 1 9.81 13.37 -34.52
C MET A 1 9.51 14.56 -33.64
N SER A 2 8.31 14.66 -33.12
CA SER A 2 7.92 15.69 -32.16
C SER A 2 8.71 15.52 -30.85
N SER A 3 8.82 16.60 -30.06
CA SER A 3 9.49 16.53 -28.73
C SER A 3 8.89 15.43 -27.85
N PHE A 4 7.59 15.23 -27.94
CA PHE A 4 6.83 14.20 -27.25
C PHE A 4 7.26 12.76 -27.65
N GLN A 5 7.42 12.49 -28.93
CA GLN A 5 7.91 11.18 -29.41
C GLN A 5 9.32 10.86 -28.95
N ARG A 6 10.17 11.88 -28.74
CA ARG A 6 11.52 11.71 -28.18
C ARG A 6 11.44 11.32 -26.69
N VAL A 7 10.57 11.96 -25.92
CA VAL A 7 10.38 11.64 -24.49
C VAL A 7 9.90 10.21 -24.33
N ILE A 8 8.85 9.79 -25.03
CA ILE A 8 8.36 8.40 -25.00
C ILE A 8 9.47 7.41 -25.37
N LYS A 9 10.25 7.70 -26.41
CA LYS A 9 11.36 6.84 -26.80
C LYS A 9 12.40 6.67 -25.69
N TYR A 10 12.79 7.76 -25.03
CA TYR A 10 13.77 7.69 -23.94
C TYR A 10 13.20 7.03 -22.68
N CYS A 11 11.94 7.24 -22.36
CA CYS A 11 11.26 6.53 -21.28
C CYS A 11 11.18 5.02 -21.55
N ALA A 12 10.82 4.62 -22.77
CA ALA A 12 10.80 3.21 -23.16
C ALA A 12 12.19 2.56 -23.11
N ILE A 13 13.23 3.28 -23.53
CA ILE A 13 14.63 2.81 -23.43
C ILE A 13 15.05 2.69 -21.96
N ALA A 14 14.74 3.67 -21.12
CA ALA A 14 15.04 3.62 -19.68
C ALA A 14 14.34 2.45 -18.99
N PHE A 15 13.07 2.22 -19.32
CA PHE A 15 12.31 1.08 -18.81
C PHE A 15 12.88 -0.27 -19.27
N ALA A 16 13.24 -0.39 -20.56
CA ALA A 16 13.88 -1.59 -21.09
C ALA A 16 15.24 -1.87 -20.42
N VAL A 17 16.03 -0.82 -20.16
CA VAL A 17 17.31 -0.96 -19.44
C VAL A 17 17.09 -1.39 -17.99
N MET A 18 16.09 -0.82 -17.29
CA MET A 18 15.73 -1.28 -15.94
C MET A 18 15.29 -2.74 -15.91
N LEU A 19 14.46 -3.16 -16.88
CA LEU A 19 14.05 -4.56 -17.01
C LEU A 19 15.26 -5.49 -17.26
N ILE A 20 16.17 -5.12 -18.13
CA ILE A 20 17.40 -5.89 -18.39
C ILE A 20 18.26 -6.00 -17.13
N ILE A 21 18.45 -4.89 -16.41
CA ILE A 21 19.19 -4.89 -15.13
C ILE A 21 18.48 -5.80 -14.10
N GLY A 22 17.17 -5.74 -14.00
CA GLY A 22 16.38 -6.60 -13.11
C GLY A 22 16.52 -8.09 -13.46
N ILE A 23 16.43 -8.44 -14.73
CA ILE A 23 16.59 -9.83 -15.22
C ILE A 23 18.03 -10.31 -14.99
N VAL A 24 19.03 -9.51 -15.34
CA VAL A 24 20.46 -9.86 -15.15
C VAL A 24 20.78 -10.02 -13.66
N SER A 25 20.27 -9.15 -12.81
CA SER A 25 20.44 -9.26 -11.35
C SER A 25 19.75 -10.50 -10.79
N GLY A 26 18.54 -10.82 -11.29
CA GLY A 26 17.83 -12.05 -10.92
C GLY A 26 18.56 -13.32 -11.33
N ILE A 27 19.11 -13.36 -12.53
CA ILE A 27 19.91 -14.49 -13.03
C ILE A 27 21.23 -14.61 -12.25
N ALA A 28 21.90 -13.48 -11.98
CA ALA A 28 23.12 -13.46 -11.18
C ALA A 28 22.88 -13.96 -9.75
N SER A 29 21.77 -13.56 -9.12
CA SER A 29 21.39 -14.06 -7.80
C SER A 29 21.07 -15.55 -7.77
N ALA A 30 20.37 -16.03 -8.78
CA ALA A 30 20.08 -17.47 -8.93
C ALA A 30 21.37 -18.29 -9.20
N ALA A 31 22.29 -17.78 -10.01
CA ALA A 31 23.56 -18.43 -10.28
C ALA A 31 24.45 -18.42 -9.02
N PHE A 32 24.45 -17.34 -8.24
CA PHE A 32 25.22 -17.24 -6.99
C PHE A 32 24.68 -18.22 -5.93
N SER A 33 23.36 -18.38 -5.81
CA SER A 33 22.75 -19.35 -4.91
C SER A 33 23.07 -20.82 -5.32
N LEU A 34 23.13 -21.11 -6.61
CA LEU A 34 23.54 -22.42 -7.12
C LEU A 34 25.02 -22.72 -6.84
N VAL A 35 25.90 -21.73 -6.99
CA VAL A 35 27.34 -21.88 -6.70
C VAL A 35 27.56 -22.08 -5.19
N SER A 36 26.84 -21.41 -4.33
CA SER A 36 26.96 -21.57 -2.86
C SER A 36 26.51 -22.95 -2.37
N VAL A 37 25.51 -23.56 -3.05
CA VAL A 37 25.07 -24.93 -2.76
C VAL A 37 26.09 -25.97 -3.21
N VAL A 38 26.79 -25.73 -4.34
CA VAL A 38 27.77 -26.66 -4.90
C VAL A 38 29.14 -26.59 -4.20
N SER A 39 29.54 -25.41 -3.70
CA SER A 39 30.84 -25.20 -3.03
C SER A 39 30.88 -25.64 -1.57
N GLY A 40 29.77 -26.09 -0.99
CA GLY A 40 29.72 -26.58 0.39
C GLY A 40 29.93 -25.50 1.45
N ASP A 41 30.20 -24.27 1.06
CA ASP A 41 30.12 -23.11 1.94
C ASP A 41 28.62 -22.75 2.08
N ALA A 42 27.94 -23.55 2.91
CA ALA A 42 26.65 -23.15 3.44
C ALA A 42 26.86 -21.78 4.09
N PHE A 43 26.43 -20.73 3.39
CA PHE A 43 26.20 -19.45 4.01
C PHE A 43 25.37 -19.79 5.24
N SER A 44 25.96 -19.68 6.41
CA SER A 44 25.25 -19.91 7.67
C SER A 44 24.20 -18.84 7.73
N ILE A 45 23.01 -19.14 7.23
CA ILE A 45 21.81 -18.38 7.53
C ILE A 45 21.74 -18.47 9.05
N LYS A 46 22.13 -17.40 9.70
CA LYS A 46 21.95 -17.27 11.12
C LYS A 46 20.45 -17.30 11.29
N ASN A 47 19.91 -18.46 11.70
CA ASN A 47 18.50 -18.54 12.09
C ASN A 47 18.30 -17.44 13.14
N GLU A 48 17.69 -16.34 12.76
CA GLU A 48 17.22 -15.39 13.75
C GLU A 48 16.22 -16.16 14.58
N ASN A 49 16.45 -16.20 15.89
CA ASN A 49 15.47 -16.76 16.79
C ASN A 49 14.21 -15.94 16.65
N THR A 50 13.11 -16.60 16.42
CA THR A 50 11.80 -15.98 16.38
C THR A 50 11.02 -16.32 17.64
N ILE A 51 10.15 -15.42 18.04
CA ILE A 51 9.28 -15.55 19.21
C ILE A 51 7.82 -15.35 18.83
N ASP A 52 6.96 -15.86 19.65
CA ASP A 52 5.54 -15.47 19.67
C ASP A 52 5.34 -14.45 20.78
N PHE A 53 4.57 -13.40 20.48
CA PHE A 53 4.33 -12.28 21.38
C PHE A 53 2.83 -12.06 21.53
N SER A 54 2.36 -11.77 22.76
CA SER A 54 0.96 -11.41 23.00
C SER A 54 0.87 -10.49 24.20
N GLU A 55 0.32 -9.29 23.99
CA GLU A 55 0.17 -8.27 25.02
C GLU A 55 -1.08 -7.43 24.81
N THR A 56 -1.62 -6.86 25.90
CA THR A 56 -2.80 -6.01 25.90
C THR A 56 -2.41 -4.61 26.36
N TYR A 57 -2.99 -3.60 25.71
CA TYR A 57 -2.66 -2.20 25.94
C TYR A 57 -3.89 -1.40 26.41
N MET A 58 -3.64 -0.25 27.03
CA MET A 58 -4.67 0.69 27.47
C MET A 58 -4.30 2.09 27.01
N ASP A 59 -5.29 2.98 26.97
CA ASP A 59 -5.13 4.39 26.66
C ASP A 59 -4.50 4.67 25.29
N VAL A 60 -4.77 3.78 24.31
CA VAL A 60 -4.32 3.96 22.93
C VAL A 60 -5.19 4.99 22.22
N LYS A 61 -4.56 5.93 21.50
CA LYS A 61 -5.20 6.96 20.68
C LYS A 61 -4.76 6.93 19.23
N SER A 62 -3.51 6.59 18.98
CA SER A 62 -2.91 6.52 17.64
C SER A 62 -2.04 5.28 17.49
N LEU A 63 -1.79 4.91 16.23
CA LEU A 63 -1.08 3.69 15.86
C LEU A 63 0.08 4.05 14.92
N ASP A 64 1.30 3.59 15.23
CA ASP A 64 2.48 3.74 14.41
C ASP A 64 3.16 2.38 14.23
N ILE A 65 2.99 1.78 13.04
CA ILE A 65 3.37 0.41 12.73
C ILE A 65 4.46 0.38 11.67
N ASP A 66 5.61 -0.18 11.98
CA ASP A 66 6.71 -0.44 11.04
C ASP A 66 6.95 -1.96 11.00
N ASN A 67 6.35 -2.61 10.00
CA ASN A 67 6.45 -4.04 9.75
C ASN A 67 7.34 -4.29 8.52
N ALA A 68 8.53 -4.82 8.72
CA ALA A 68 9.47 -5.01 7.63
C ALA A 68 9.01 -6.06 6.62
N THR A 69 8.40 -7.18 7.09
CA THR A 69 7.98 -8.29 6.21
C THR A 69 6.85 -9.10 6.85
N GLY A 70 6.02 -9.76 6.04
CA GLY A 70 5.01 -10.68 6.53
C GLY A 70 3.58 -10.14 6.45
N GLU A 71 2.72 -10.63 7.29
CA GLU A 71 1.30 -10.31 7.31
C GLU A 71 0.97 -9.41 8.51
N PHE A 72 0.42 -8.24 8.26
CA PHE A 72 -0.13 -7.36 9.28
C PHE A 72 -1.65 -7.25 9.14
N LYS A 73 -2.37 -7.43 10.25
CA LYS A 73 -3.83 -7.35 10.28
C LYS A 73 -4.34 -6.48 11.41
N ILE A 74 -5.31 -5.62 11.11
CA ILE A 74 -6.18 -4.99 12.11
C ILE A 74 -7.54 -5.67 12.10
N LYS A 75 -8.07 -5.97 13.28
CA LYS A 75 -9.38 -6.59 13.48
C LYS A 75 -10.09 -6.04 14.72
N ILE A 76 -11.40 -6.16 14.73
CA ILE A 76 -12.18 -5.90 15.96
C ILE A 76 -11.87 -6.95 17.03
N GLY A 77 -11.73 -6.46 18.26
CA GLY A 77 -11.59 -7.25 19.48
C GLY A 77 -12.29 -6.58 20.67
N GLU A 78 -12.12 -7.16 21.85
CA GLU A 78 -12.67 -6.59 23.08
C GLU A 78 -11.77 -5.49 23.66
N THR A 79 -10.47 -5.61 23.44
CA THR A 79 -9.43 -4.70 23.97
C THR A 79 -8.35 -4.48 22.92
N PHE A 80 -7.50 -3.48 23.12
CA PHE A 80 -6.26 -3.35 22.36
C PHE A 80 -5.35 -4.52 22.70
N LYS A 81 -5.17 -5.44 21.75
CA LYS A 81 -4.33 -6.61 21.92
C LYS A 81 -3.50 -6.85 20.68
N ILE A 82 -2.23 -7.13 20.87
CA ILE A 82 -1.35 -7.59 19.81
C ILE A 82 -1.13 -9.09 19.99
N GLU A 83 -1.27 -9.82 18.91
CA GLU A 83 -0.81 -11.20 18.76
C GLU A 83 0.17 -11.24 17.59
N ALA A 84 1.41 -11.56 17.87
CA ALA A 84 2.44 -11.67 16.86
C ALA A 84 3.06 -13.07 16.91
N GLN A 85 3.17 -13.70 15.74
CA GLN A 85 3.75 -15.04 15.59
C GLN A 85 4.96 -14.97 14.67
N ASN A 86 6.00 -15.72 15.02
CA ASN A 86 7.22 -15.83 14.24
C ASN A 86 7.88 -14.45 13.98
N VAL A 87 7.89 -13.59 14.98
CA VAL A 87 8.54 -12.28 14.93
C VAL A 87 9.97 -12.37 15.49
N PRO A 88 10.91 -11.50 15.06
CA PRO A 88 12.27 -11.51 15.61
C PRO A 88 12.27 -11.21 17.11
N GLU A 89 13.30 -11.67 17.83
CA GLU A 89 13.48 -11.35 19.28
C GLU A 89 13.55 -9.83 19.55
N SER A 90 13.87 -9.04 18.53
CA SER A 90 13.90 -7.57 18.58
C SER A 90 12.55 -6.91 18.36
N PHE A 91 11.47 -7.69 18.20
CA PHE A 91 10.11 -7.15 18.09
C PHE A 91 9.74 -6.38 19.36
N GLU A 92 9.21 -5.18 19.16
CA GLU A 92 8.81 -4.30 20.25
C GLU A 92 7.43 -3.69 19.95
N ALA A 93 6.58 -3.69 20.97
CA ALA A 93 5.32 -2.97 20.94
C ALA A 93 5.13 -2.24 22.27
N LYS A 94 4.82 -0.95 22.21
CA LYS A 94 4.69 -0.09 23.41
C LYS A 94 3.74 1.07 23.17
N VAL A 95 3.08 1.54 24.22
CA VAL A 95 2.32 2.78 24.23
C VAL A 95 3.14 3.86 24.92
N ASP A 96 3.23 5.01 24.28
CA ASP A 96 3.91 6.18 24.86
C ASP A 96 3.00 7.03 25.75
N SER A 97 3.51 8.13 26.30
CA SER A 97 2.76 9.06 27.18
C SER A 97 1.65 9.83 26.47
N ASN A 98 1.64 9.86 25.14
CA ASN A 98 0.64 10.54 24.32
C ASN A 98 -0.48 9.58 23.89
N GLY A 99 -0.32 8.28 24.16
CA GLY A 99 -1.24 7.24 23.73
C GLY A 99 -0.92 6.67 22.34
N GLU A 100 0.28 6.89 21.81
CA GLU A 100 0.70 6.28 20.54
C GLU A 100 1.19 4.84 20.78
N LEU A 101 0.49 3.87 20.19
CA LEU A 101 0.93 2.48 20.15
C LEU A 101 1.90 2.29 18.98
N THR A 102 3.18 2.19 19.32
CA THR A 102 4.25 1.91 18.36
C THR A 102 4.50 0.41 18.27
N ILE A 103 4.49 -0.15 17.06
CA ILE A 103 4.88 -1.54 16.76
C ILE A 103 6.08 -1.50 15.82
N ARG A 104 7.19 -2.12 16.22
CA ARG A 104 8.44 -2.13 15.44
C ARG A 104 8.99 -3.55 15.30
N GLU A 105 9.20 -3.95 14.07
CA GLU A 105 10.06 -5.10 13.74
C GLU A 105 11.49 -4.60 13.55
N ASN A 106 12.26 -4.53 14.63
CA ASN A 106 13.61 -3.95 14.57
C ASN A 106 14.59 -4.91 13.90
N LYS A 107 14.67 -4.89 12.57
CA LYS A 107 15.70 -5.60 11.80
C LYS A 107 16.87 -4.68 11.54
N ASN A 108 18.08 -5.20 11.68
CA ASN A 108 19.31 -4.52 11.24
C ASN A 108 19.21 -4.26 9.73
N ARG A 109 18.87 -3.04 9.36
CA ARG A 109 18.83 -2.61 7.96
C ARG A 109 20.27 -2.54 7.44
N VAL A 110 20.64 -3.48 6.58
CA VAL A 110 21.91 -3.40 5.86
C VAL A 110 21.75 -2.41 4.73
N HIS A 111 22.29 -1.20 4.90
CA HIS A 111 22.37 -0.23 3.82
C HIS A 111 23.44 -0.67 2.81
N PHE A 112 23.04 -1.19 1.66
CA PHE A 112 23.94 -1.39 0.54
C PHE A 112 23.63 -0.38 -0.57
N LEU A 113 24.49 0.63 -0.71
CA LEU A 113 24.33 1.77 -1.64
C LEU A 113 23.00 2.50 -1.38
N TRP A 114 22.14 2.65 -2.36
CA TRP A 114 20.81 3.28 -2.30
C TRP A 114 19.66 2.28 -2.27
N PHE A 115 19.93 0.98 -2.20
CA PHE A 115 18.92 -0.06 -2.03
C PHE A 115 19.04 -0.68 -0.65
N ASN A 116 17.97 -0.61 0.14
CA ASN A 116 17.83 -1.37 1.37
C ASN A 116 17.47 -2.81 1.00
N PHE A 117 18.48 -3.66 0.80
CA PHE A 117 18.28 -5.09 0.72
C PHE A 117 18.32 -5.65 2.15
N ASN A 118 17.16 -5.92 2.71
CA ASN A 118 17.12 -6.86 3.83
C ASN A 118 17.44 -8.24 3.25
N GLY A 119 18.41 -8.94 3.84
CA GLY A 119 18.73 -10.30 3.41
C GLY A 119 17.43 -11.12 3.38
N PHE A 120 17.30 -12.03 2.40
CA PHE A 120 16.15 -12.89 2.17
C PHE A 120 15.91 -13.91 3.30
N ASP A 121 15.98 -13.51 4.56
CA ASP A 121 15.40 -14.30 5.62
C ASP A 121 13.88 -14.06 5.55
N SER A 122 13.21 -14.97 4.89
CA SER A 122 11.74 -14.99 4.83
C SER A 122 11.17 -15.34 6.22
N ILE A 123 11.33 -14.41 7.17
CA ILE A 123 10.57 -14.48 8.41
C ILE A 123 9.15 -14.15 7.98
N ASN A 124 8.30 -15.16 7.93
CA ASN A 124 6.89 -15.01 7.64
C ASN A 124 6.17 -14.60 8.93
N SER A 125 6.45 -13.39 9.39
CA SER A 125 5.81 -12.84 10.59
C SER A 125 4.33 -12.64 10.35
N LYS A 126 3.53 -12.89 11.39
CA LYS A 126 2.10 -12.61 11.39
C LYS A 126 1.77 -11.77 12.61
N ILE A 127 1.36 -10.55 12.37
CA ILE A 127 0.98 -9.61 13.42
C ILE A 127 -0.50 -9.30 13.28
N THR A 128 -1.26 -9.53 14.34
CA THR A 128 -2.67 -9.14 14.41
C THR A 128 -2.84 -8.16 15.57
N LEU A 129 -3.32 -6.98 15.25
CA LEU A 129 -3.75 -5.96 16.20
C LEU A 129 -5.27 -5.99 16.32
N TYR A 130 -5.76 -6.25 17.52
CA TYR A 130 -7.18 -6.16 17.84
C TYR A 130 -7.51 -4.80 18.41
N LEU A 131 -8.56 -4.17 17.91
CA LEU A 131 -9.06 -2.87 18.33
C LEU A 131 -10.47 -3.00 18.91
N PRO A 132 -10.83 -2.24 19.97
CA PRO A 132 -12.21 -2.18 20.45
C PRO A 132 -13.16 -1.67 19.35
N ALA A 133 -14.36 -2.23 19.26
CA ALA A 133 -15.32 -1.97 18.18
C ALA A 133 -15.71 -0.48 17.98
N ASN A 134 -15.59 0.36 19.00
CA ASN A 134 -15.93 1.79 18.92
C ASN A 134 -14.69 2.68 18.98
N PHE A 135 -13.52 2.14 18.67
CA PHE A 135 -12.30 2.91 18.66
C PHE A 135 -12.24 3.84 17.44
N LEU A 136 -12.05 5.12 17.70
CA LEU A 136 -11.72 6.13 16.71
C LEU A 136 -10.27 6.54 16.96
N ALA A 137 -9.38 6.22 16.03
CA ALA A 137 -7.99 6.63 16.12
C ALA A 137 -7.84 8.10 15.73
N GLU A 138 -6.95 8.83 16.40
CA GLU A 138 -6.52 10.16 15.94
C GLU A 138 -5.68 10.00 14.66
N GLU A 139 -4.80 9.01 14.64
CA GLU A 139 -3.91 8.74 13.52
C GLU A 139 -3.54 7.25 13.44
N VAL A 140 -3.48 6.74 12.21
CA VAL A 140 -2.98 5.39 11.91
C VAL A 140 -1.92 5.50 10.82
N ARG A 141 -0.68 5.14 11.15
CA ARG A 141 0.44 5.01 10.20
C ARG A 141 0.89 3.57 10.11
N ILE A 142 1.04 3.08 8.88
CA ILE A 142 1.48 1.71 8.60
C ILE A 142 2.55 1.74 7.52
N ASP A 143 3.78 1.43 7.89
CA ASP A 143 4.90 1.26 6.98
C ASP A 143 5.23 -0.23 6.86
N THR A 144 5.15 -0.78 5.66
CA THR A 144 5.52 -2.17 5.41
C THR A 144 6.51 -2.31 4.25
N GLY A 145 7.54 -3.10 4.44
CA GLY A 145 8.53 -3.33 3.39
C GLY A 145 8.03 -4.33 2.35
N ALA A 146 7.72 -5.56 2.77
CA ALA A 146 7.23 -6.61 1.90
C ALA A 146 6.23 -7.52 2.63
N GLY A 147 5.01 -7.66 2.10
CA GLY A 147 3.99 -8.48 2.74
C GLY A 147 2.58 -8.03 2.44
N SER A 148 1.65 -8.37 3.30
CA SER A 148 0.26 -7.97 3.13
C SER A 148 -0.24 -7.18 4.34
N VAL A 149 -1.02 -6.14 4.06
CA VAL A 149 -1.76 -5.37 5.05
C VAL A 149 -3.25 -5.65 4.87
N THR A 150 -3.91 -6.02 5.96
CA THR A 150 -5.37 -6.23 5.98
C THR A 150 -5.99 -5.38 7.10
N LEU A 151 -6.94 -4.54 6.75
CA LEU A 151 -7.61 -3.63 7.67
C LEU A 151 -9.11 -3.92 7.66
N ASP A 152 -9.62 -4.40 8.75
CA ASP A 152 -11.06 -4.64 8.93
C ASP A 152 -11.61 -3.72 10.03
N ASP A 153 -12.69 -3.00 9.73
CA ASP A 153 -13.43 -2.15 10.65
C ASP A 153 -12.54 -1.08 11.34
N LEU A 154 -11.89 -0.23 10.55
CA LEU A 154 -11.00 0.82 11.06
C LEU A 154 -11.63 2.20 10.88
N HIS A 155 -11.66 2.99 11.95
CA HIS A 155 -12.11 4.38 11.95
C HIS A 155 -11.00 5.29 12.47
N THR A 156 -10.64 6.32 11.71
CA THR A 156 -9.54 7.23 12.08
C THR A 156 -9.77 8.63 11.49
N GLU A 157 -9.12 9.64 12.06
CA GLU A 157 -9.07 10.97 11.44
C GLU A 157 -8.05 10.97 10.29
N TYR A 158 -6.86 10.41 10.51
CA TYR A 158 -5.79 10.32 9.50
C TYR A 158 -5.34 8.87 9.29
N LEU A 159 -5.29 8.43 8.02
CA LEU A 159 -4.80 7.11 7.62
C LEU A 159 -3.63 7.25 6.65
N SER A 160 -2.46 6.75 7.02
CA SER A 160 -1.29 6.67 6.13
C SER A 160 -0.82 5.23 6.01
N ILE A 161 -0.71 4.71 4.78
CA ILE A 161 -0.20 3.37 4.51
C ILE A 161 0.89 3.48 3.44
N SER A 162 2.09 3.01 3.75
CA SER A 162 3.20 2.90 2.80
C SER A 162 3.60 1.42 2.67
N ALA A 163 3.51 0.87 1.47
CA ALA A 163 3.85 -0.52 1.19
C ALA A 163 4.85 -0.61 0.04
N GLY A 164 6.02 -1.19 0.30
CA GLY A 164 7.06 -1.37 -0.72
C GLY A 164 6.67 -2.45 -1.75
N ALA A 165 6.37 -3.67 -1.30
CA ALA A 165 5.92 -4.78 -2.16
C ALA A 165 4.90 -5.65 -1.41
N GLY A 166 3.70 -5.79 -1.97
CA GLY A 166 2.63 -6.61 -1.36
C GLY A 166 1.25 -6.03 -1.60
N ASN A 167 0.26 -6.67 -1.00
CA ASN A 167 -1.12 -6.25 -1.19
C ASN A 167 -1.64 -5.50 0.03
N ILE A 168 -2.41 -4.46 -0.23
CA ILE A 168 -3.21 -3.76 0.77
C ILE A 168 -4.67 -4.14 0.54
N SER A 169 -5.33 -4.63 1.56
CA SER A 169 -6.75 -4.92 1.53
C SER A 169 -7.45 -4.35 2.75
N GLY A 170 -8.67 -3.86 2.56
CA GLY A 170 -9.41 -3.30 3.65
C GLY A 170 -10.91 -3.37 3.44
N ARG A 171 -11.66 -3.39 4.54
CA ARG A 171 -13.11 -3.35 4.52
C ARG A 171 -13.65 -2.56 5.72
N ASN A 172 -14.73 -1.79 5.44
CA ASN A 172 -15.40 -0.96 6.43
C ASN A 172 -14.43 0.01 7.11
N ILE A 173 -13.80 0.87 6.29
CA ILE A 173 -12.82 1.85 6.75
C ILE A 173 -13.39 3.24 6.56
N SER A 174 -13.29 4.09 7.58
CA SER A 174 -13.59 5.51 7.46
C SER A 174 -12.42 6.38 7.91
N ALA A 175 -12.12 7.44 7.15
CA ALA A 175 -11.07 8.39 7.49
C ALA A 175 -11.36 9.76 6.87
N GLU A 176 -10.93 10.85 7.57
CA GLU A 176 -11.07 12.22 7.08
C GLU A 176 -9.95 12.59 6.08
N GLU A 177 -8.75 12.08 6.30
CA GLU A 177 -7.62 12.27 5.40
C GLU A 177 -6.92 10.92 5.18
N VAL A 178 -6.68 10.58 3.91
CA VAL A 178 -6.12 9.26 3.55
C VAL A 178 -4.93 9.43 2.62
N LYS A 179 -3.84 8.75 2.95
CA LYS A 179 -2.68 8.62 2.08
C LYS A 179 -2.26 7.16 1.95
N VAL A 180 -2.26 6.64 0.71
CA VAL A 180 -1.82 5.27 0.43
C VAL A 180 -0.75 5.28 -0.64
N GLU A 181 0.45 4.83 -0.29
CA GLU A 181 1.58 4.66 -1.20
C GLU A 181 1.87 3.17 -1.41
N GLY A 182 1.61 2.66 -2.59
CA GLY A 182 1.88 1.28 -3.00
C GLY A 182 3.00 1.20 -4.03
N GLY A 183 4.09 0.48 -3.75
CA GLY A 183 5.18 0.28 -4.71
C GLY A 183 4.82 -0.76 -5.76
N VAL A 184 4.73 -2.04 -5.39
CA VAL A 184 4.35 -3.16 -6.27
C VAL A 184 3.33 -4.05 -5.55
N GLY A 185 2.12 -4.13 -6.08
CA GLY A 185 1.04 -4.93 -5.50
C GLY A 185 -0.34 -4.35 -5.78
N ASN A 186 -1.36 -5.01 -5.27
CA ASN A 186 -2.72 -4.54 -5.46
C ASN A 186 -3.25 -3.87 -4.19
N VAL A 187 -4.04 -2.81 -4.39
CA VAL A 187 -4.81 -2.15 -3.35
C VAL A 187 -6.29 -2.44 -3.58
N ASN A 188 -6.95 -3.07 -2.62
CA ASN A 188 -8.36 -3.43 -2.71
C ASN A 188 -9.09 -3.00 -1.43
N LEU A 189 -9.92 -1.98 -1.55
CA LEU A 189 -10.61 -1.33 -0.43
C LEU A 189 -12.11 -1.37 -0.69
N ASN A 190 -12.86 -1.98 0.22
CA ASN A 190 -14.29 -2.17 0.09
C ASN A 190 -15.04 -1.51 1.26
N GLU A 191 -16.23 -1.01 0.99
CA GLU A 191 -17.09 -0.36 1.98
C GLU A 191 -16.36 0.79 2.69
N VAL A 192 -15.61 1.61 1.92
CA VAL A 192 -14.89 2.74 2.48
C VAL A 192 -15.72 4.01 2.48
N ASN A 193 -15.41 4.90 3.43
CA ASN A 193 -15.92 6.27 3.48
C ASN A 193 -14.74 7.20 3.76
N PHE A 194 -14.17 7.75 2.69
CA PHE A 194 -12.99 8.60 2.75
C PHE A 194 -13.30 10.03 2.34
N LYS A 195 -12.62 10.94 3.01
CA LYS A 195 -12.55 12.33 2.63
C LYS A 195 -11.09 12.69 2.38
N ASP A 196 -10.85 13.50 1.34
CA ASP A 196 -9.52 13.98 0.97
C ASP A 196 -8.48 12.86 0.86
N ALA A 197 -8.62 12.00 -0.16
CA ALA A 197 -7.82 10.79 -0.30
C ALA A 197 -6.76 10.91 -1.41
N GLU A 198 -5.52 10.51 -1.10
CA GLU A 198 -4.41 10.40 -2.06
C GLU A 198 -3.93 8.95 -2.17
N PHE A 199 -3.89 8.44 -3.41
CA PHE A 199 -3.40 7.10 -3.72
C PHE A 199 -2.27 7.18 -4.74
N ASP A 200 -1.06 6.74 -4.36
CA ASP A 200 0.09 6.61 -5.24
C ASP A 200 0.39 5.11 -5.45
N CYS A 201 0.09 4.59 -6.62
CA CYS A 201 0.28 3.18 -6.96
C CYS A 201 1.36 3.03 -8.05
N GLY A 202 2.46 2.35 -7.76
CA GLY A 202 3.54 2.14 -8.72
C GLY A 202 3.17 1.13 -9.81
N VAL A 203 3.07 -0.15 -9.45
CA VAL A 203 2.70 -1.26 -10.35
C VAL A 203 1.70 -2.18 -9.66
N GLY A 204 0.50 -2.26 -10.18
CA GLY A 204 -0.59 -3.08 -9.64
C GLY A 204 -1.94 -2.46 -9.89
N ASN A 205 -2.98 -3.08 -9.38
CA ASN A 205 -4.34 -2.60 -9.55
C ASN A 205 -4.83 -1.90 -8.29
N LEU A 206 -5.57 -0.83 -8.48
CA LEU A 206 -6.32 -0.14 -7.44
C LEU A 206 -7.81 -0.40 -7.64
N ALA A 207 -8.46 -0.97 -6.65
CA ALA A 207 -9.90 -1.14 -6.61
C ALA A 207 -10.48 -0.51 -5.33
N ILE A 208 -11.44 0.39 -5.48
CA ILE A 208 -12.13 1.06 -4.39
C ILE A 208 -13.64 0.92 -4.57
N ASP A 209 -14.31 0.43 -3.56
CA ASP A 209 -15.77 0.40 -3.45
C ASP A 209 -16.19 1.19 -2.21
N GLY A 210 -17.03 2.21 -2.36
CA GLY A 210 -17.50 3.02 -1.23
C GLY A 210 -17.82 4.47 -1.58
N ILE A 211 -17.40 5.39 -0.72
CA ILE A 211 -17.65 6.82 -0.83
C ILE A 211 -16.32 7.55 -0.78
N LEU A 212 -16.08 8.43 -1.75
CA LEU A 212 -14.97 9.38 -1.76
C LEU A 212 -15.56 10.80 -1.83
N VAL A 213 -15.32 11.63 -0.83
CA VAL A 213 -15.76 13.04 -0.80
C VAL A 213 -14.56 13.97 -0.68
N GLY A 214 -14.77 15.27 -0.88
CA GLY A 214 -13.66 16.25 -0.85
C GLY A 214 -12.75 16.14 -2.09
N ASP A 215 -11.46 16.36 -1.91
CA ASP A 215 -10.45 16.35 -2.97
C ASP A 215 -9.71 15.02 -3.02
N ASN A 216 -9.92 14.24 -4.09
CA ASN A 216 -9.34 12.92 -4.19
C ASN A 216 -8.38 12.85 -5.38
N LYS A 217 -7.17 12.32 -5.13
CA LYS A 217 -6.10 12.20 -6.12
C LYS A 217 -5.61 10.76 -6.22
N ILE A 218 -5.50 10.26 -7.45
CA ILE A 218 -5.07 8.90 -7.75
C ILE A 218 -4.00 8.94 -8.83
N ASP A 219 -2.79 8.55 -8.47
CA ASP A 219 -1.65 8.39 -9.38
C ASP A 219 -1.32 6.91 -9.50
N CYS A 220 -1.48 6.31 -10.69
CA CYS A 220 -1.15 4.91 -10.92
C CYS A 220 -0.20 4.75 -12.11
N GLY A 221 1.00 4.21 -11.86
CA GLY A 221 2.02 4.04 -12.90
C GLY A 221 1.65 2.99 -13.94
N VAL A 222 1.42 1.74 -13.53
CA VAL A 222 1.05 0.62 -14.40
C VAL A 222 0.03 -0.27 -13.71
N GLY A 223 -1.17 -0.35 -14.27
CA GLY A 223 -2.25 -1.19 -13.73
C GLY A 223 -3.63 -0.67 -14.07
N GLU A 224 -4.62 -1.27 -13.48
CA GLU A 224 -6.02 -0.87 -13.64
C GLU A 224 -6.50 -0.09 -12.41
N VAL A 225 -7.25 0.99 -12.63
CA VAL A 225 -7.98 1.73 -11.60
C VAL A 225 -9.46 1.43 -11.78
N ASP A 226 -10.10 0.84 -10.76
CA ASP A 226 -11.54 0.52 -10.73
C ASP A 226 -12.17 1.17 -9.49
N LEU A 227 -12.96 2.22 -9.71
CA LEU A 227 -13.68 2.95 -8.67
C LEU A 227 -15.17 2.65 -8.81
N ASN A 228 -15.77 2.05 -7.79
CA ASN A 228 -17.20 1.82 -7.68
C ASN A 228 -17.73 2.67 -6.53
N LEU A 229 -18.19 3.88 -6.84
CA LEU A 229 -18.54 4.86 -5.83
C LEU A 229 -20.06 5.01 -5.69
N LYS A 230 -20.49 5.28 -4.46
CA LYS A 230 -21.87 5.62 -4.11
C LYS A 230 -22.01 7.13 -4.10
N GLY A 231 -23.00 7.64 -4.86
CA GLY A 231 -23.28 9.07 -4.95
C GLY A 231 -23.92 9.44 -6.28
N ASP A 232 -24.13 10.73 -6.47
CA ASP A 232 -24.57 11.27 -7.75
C ASP A 232 -23.36 11.75 -8.55
N ILE A 233 -23.27 11.41 -9.83
CA ILE A 233 -22.18 11.83 -10.72
C ILE A 233 -22.08 13.36 -10.81
N ASP A 234 -23.21 14.05 -10.67
CA ASP A 234 -23.27 15.51 -10.74
C ASP A 234 -22.61 16.19 -9.52
N ASP A 235 -22.35 15.47 -8.43
CA ASP A 235 -21.65 15.95 -7.25
C ASP A 235 -20.11 15.90 -7.38
N TYR A 236 -19.59 15.40 -8.53
CA TYR A 236 -18.17 15.20 -8.75
C TYR A 236 -17.62 15.96 -9.96
N ASP A 237 -16.51 16.65 -9.74
CA ASP A 237 -15.62 17.11 -10.80
C ASP A 237 -14.60 15.99 -11.12
N LEU A 238 -14.60 15.52 -12.38
CA LEU A 238 -13.72 14.43 -12.82
C LEU A 238 -12.63 14.97 -13.75
N ASP A 239 -11.36 14.83 -13.37
CA ASP A 239 -10.16 15.10 -14.17
C ASP A 239 -9.39 13.79 -14.37
N ILE A 240 -9.47 13.18 -15.58
CA ILE A 240 -8.95 11.83 -15.80
C ILE A 240 -8.04 11.82 -17.02
N ASP A 241 -6.76 11.50 -16.79
CA ASP A 241 -5.76 11.18 -17.83
C ASP A 241 -5.30 9.72 -17.66
N SER A 242 -5.40 8.92 -18.70
CA SER A 242 -4.99 7.51 -18.68
C SER A 242 -3.67 7.22 -19.39
N GLY A 243 -2.98 8.23 -19.93
CA GLY A 243 -1.73 8.03 -20.67
C GLY A 243 -1.86 7.02 -21.82
N VAL A 244 -1.76 5.73 -21.53
CA VAL A 244 -1.94 4.62 -22.49
C VAL A 244 -2.95 3.63 -21.95
N GLY A 245 -4.19 3.71 -22.41
CA GLY A 245 -5.28 2.84 -21.97
C GLY A 245 -6.66 3.29 -22.45
N SER A 246 -7.66 2.90 -21.73
CA SER A 246 -9.04 3.33 -21.98
C SER A 246 -9.66 3.85 -20.70
N VAL A 247 -10.39 4.95 -20.81
CA VAL A 247 -11.20 5.52 -19.73
C VAL A 247 -12.66 5.18 -19.94
N ARG A 248 -13.32 4.75 -18.89
CA ARG A 248 -14.78 4.52 -18.86
C ARG A 248 -15.38 5.16 -17.61
N VAL A 249 -16.43 5.94 -17.80
CA VAL A 249 -17.24 6.50 -16.72
C VAL A 249 -18.67 6.04 -16.90
N ASN A 250 -19.25 5.39 -15.89
CA ASN A 250 -20.58 4.78 -15.93
C ASN A 250 -20.84 3.90 -17.16
N GLY A 251 -19.78 3.14 -17.58
CA GLY A 251 -19.80 2.25 -18.74
C GLY A 251 -19.55 2.93 -20.08
N GLU A 252 -19.60 4.24 -20.19
CA GLU A 252 -19.31 4.99 -21.41
C GLU A 252 -17.83 5.23 -21.58
N LYS A 253 -17.31 4.98 -22.80
CA LYS A 253 -15.92 5.26 -23.12
C LYS A 253 -15.74 6.76 -23.40
N ILE A 254 -14.82 7.38 -22.69
CA ILE A 254 -14.44 8.77 -22.88
C ILE A 254 -12.99 8.88 -23.35
N SER A 255 -12.60 9.96 -24.01
CA SER A 255 -11.23 10.17 -24.52
C SER A 255 -10.32 10.83 -23.49
N GLU A 256 -10.83 11.75 -22.73
CA GLU A 256 -10.28 12.51 -21.61
C GLU A 256 -11.46 13.19 -20.95
N SER A 257 -11.44 13.35 -19.65
CA SER A 257 -12.46 14.13 -18.95
C SER A 257 -11.78 15.23 -18.17
N ASP A 258 -12.13 16.45 -18.51
CA ASP A 258 -11.88 17.64 -17.71
C ASP A 258 -13.27 18.28 -17.53
N ASN A 259 -14.04 17.71 -16.61
CA ASN A 259 -15.40 18.16 -16.34
C ASN A 259 -15.39 18.94 -15.01
N ASN A 260 -15.11 20.23 -15.12
CA ASN A 260 -15.13 21.15 -13.99
C ASN A 260 -16.48 21.86 -13.94
N ASN A 261 -17.43 21.24 -13.26
CA ASN A 261 -18.80 21.78 -13.07
C ASN A 261 -18.88 22.67 -11.84
N GLY A 262 -17.81 22.78 -11.02
CA GLY A 262 -17.81 23.41 -9.71
C GLY A 262 -18.56 22.59 -8.68
N ALA A 263 -18.46 21.26 -8.80
CA ALA A 263 -19.03 20.30 -7.86
C ALA A 263 -18.33 20.34 -6.50
N ASP A 264 -19.00 19.83 -5.47
CA ASP A 264 -18.47 19.86 -4.10
C ASP A 264 -17.31 18.87 -3.87
N HIS A 265 -17.16 17.88 -4.77
CA HIS A 265 -16.12 16.83 -4.68
C HIS A 265 -15.32 16.74 -5.97
N SER A 266 -14.04 16.41 -5.87
CA SER A 266 -13.18 16.20 -7.03
C SER A 266 -12.53 14.81 -7.01
N ILE A 267 -12.38 14.22 -8.22
CA ILE A 267 -11.59 13.00 -8.42
C ILE A 267 -10.66 13.26 -9.59
N LYS A 268 -9.36 13.35 -9.25
CA LYS A 268 -8.30 13.44 -10.25
C LYS A 268 -7.59 12.10 -10.38
N VAL A 269 -7.51 11.56 -11.61
CA VAL A 269 -6.82 10.31 -11.90
C VAL A 269 -5.75 10.54 -12.95
N ASP A 270 -4.49 10.32 -12.58
CA ASP A 270 -3.34 10.28 -13.48
C ASP A 270 -2.90 8.81 -13.66
N GLY A 271 -3.34 8.17 -14.74
CA GLY A 271 -2.98 6.79 -15.09
C GLY A 271 -1.85 6.74 -16.11
N GLY A 272 -0.75 6.00 -15.83
CA GLY A 272 0.35 5.85 -16.78
C GLY A 272 0.03 4.86 -17.89
N VAL A 273 -0.06 3.57 -17.58
CA VAL A 273 -0.39 2.49 -18.53
C VAL A 273 -1.41 1.54 -17.90
N GLY A 274 -2.64 1.57 -18.43
CA GLY A 274 -3.73 0.74 -17.92
C GLY A 274 -5.10 1.32 -18.24
N ASN A 275 -6.14 0.68 -17.73
CA ASN A 275 -7.50 1.18 -17.90
C ASN A 275 -7.95 1.89 -16.62
N VAL A 276 -8.74 2.93 -16.81
CA VAL A 276 -9.43 3.62 -15.71
C VAL A 276 -10.94 3.38 -15.89
N LYS A 277 -11.55 2.85 -14.86
CA LYS A 277 -12.99 2.64 -14.80
C LYS A 277 -13.54 3.31 -13.55
N ILE A 278 -14.52 4.17 -13.71
CA ILE A 278 -15.23 4.86 -12.64
C ILE A 278 -16.72 4.63 -12.83
N ASP A 279 -17.34 3.98 -11.89
CA ASP A 279 -18.80 3.85 -11.80
C ASP A 279 -19.26 4.61 -10.56
N ILE A 280 -20.14 5.61 -10.72
CA ILE A 280 -20.77 6.39 -9.64
C ILE A 280 -22.27 6.16 -9.73
N LYS A 281 -22.85 5.58 -8.68
CA LYS A 281 -24.27 5.19 -8.63
C LYS A 281 -24.85 5.43 -7.24
N GLU A 282 -26.15 5.85 -7.19
CA GLU A 282 -26.93 5.98 -5.95
C GLU A 282 -27.04 4.65 -5.16
#